data_b45009eb2b1e66299304f33581a37d95
#
_entry.id   b45009eb2b1e66299304f33581a37d95
#
_cell.length_a   1.000
_cell.length_b   1.000
_cell.length_c   1.000
_cell.angle_alpha   90.00
_cell.angle_beta   90.00
_cell.angle_gamma   90.00
#
_symmetry.space_group_name_H-M   'P 1'
#
loop_
_entity.id
_entity.type
_entity.pdbx_description
1 polymer ?
#
loop_
_entity_poly.entity_id
_entity_poly.type
_entity_poly.pdbx_seq_one_letter_code
_entity_poly.pdbx_strand_id
1 'polypeptide(L)'
;MLAVLIRRLLSLVITLFAVSLIIYVVMGLLPGDPAAIMLGTSASPDTLAALQKQMGLDQPLPLRYLHWLAGVFHGDLGQSYTYGVPVAGLILERLAVTLPLALLAVCLSVAIAIPLGVAAARSRNGALDFAAGLFSHVGIAVPGFWVGLLLIIVFSTTLGWMPAGGFPGWTPNFSAGLTALILPAVALALSQAGVLTRVCRSAVLEVMNEDFVRTARAKGLSERVALWRHAVPNAMIPVVTMIGLQFTFLIAGAVLVENVFNLPGLGRLAYQALTQRDIVVMQSVVLFFSALVIVMNFVVDIAYLFIDPRLRAGAR
;
A
#
# COMPACT_ATOMS: atom_id res chain seq x y z
N MET A 1 -22.60 8.00 -16.40
CA MET A 1 -21.85 8.03 -15.13
C MET A 1 -22.33 6.98 -14.13
N LEU A 2 -23.64 6.92 -13.78
CA LEU A 2 -24.17 5.95 -12.82
C LEU A 2 -23.88 4.49 -13.23
N ALA A 3 -24.09 4.12 -14.49
CA ALA A 3 -23.82 2.78 -15.01
C ALA A 3 -22.33 2.37 -14.89
N VAL A 4 -21.41 3.32 -15.12
CA VAL A 4 -19.96 3.08 -14.96
C VAL A 4 -19.63 2.85 -13.48
N LEU A 5 -20.21 3.66 -12.58
CA LEU A 5 -19.98 3.52 -11.14
C LEU A 5 -20.52 2.17 -10.63
N ILE A 6 -21.73 1.79 -11.05
CA ILE A 6 -22.34 0.49 -10.69
C ILE A 6 -21.47 -0.67 -11.19
N ARG A 7 -21.02 -0.62 -12.44
CA ARG A 7 -20.14 -1.66 -13.01
C ARG A 7 -18.84 -1.80 -12.23
N ARG A 8 -18.22 -0.67 -11.83
CA ARG A 8 -16.98 -0.69 -11.04
C ARG A 8 -17.21 -1.19 -9.62
N LEU A 9 -18.34 -0.80 -8.99
CA LEU A 9 -18.71 -1.31 -7.68
C LEU A 9 -18.98 -2.83 -7.71
N LEU A 10 -19.68 -3.32 -8.73
CA LEU A 10 -19.87 -4.75 -8.94
C LEU A 10 -18.54 -5.48 -9.13
N SER A 11 -17.63 -4.93 -9.95
CA SER A 11 -16.29 -5.48 -10.14
C SER A 11 -15.53 -5.55 -8.82
N LEU A 12 -15.57 -4.50 -7.99
CA LEU A 12 -14.95 -4.46 -6.67
C LEU A 12 -15.49 -5.60 -5.78
N VAL A 13 -16.82 -5.74 -5.68
CA VAL A 13 -17.45 -6.77 -4.85
C VAL A 13 -17.07 -8.18 -5.34
N ILE A 14 -17.15 -8.43 -6.65
CA ILE A 14 -16.78 -9.72 -7.25
C ILE A 14 -15.32 -10.04 -6.97
N THR A 15 -14.43 -9.06 -7.12
CA THR A 15 -12.98 -9.25 -6.87
C THR A 15 -12.71 -9.54 -5.40
N LEU A 16 -13.35 -8.80 -4.47
CA LEU A 16 -13.22 -9.06 -3.04
C LEU A 16 -13.70 -10.47 -2.67
N PHE A 17 -14.83 -10.89 -3.23
CA PHE A 17 -15.34 -12.24 -3.02
C PHE A 17 -14.41 -13.31 -3.56
N ALA A 18 -13.91 -13.15 -4.79
CA ALA A 18 -12.96 -14.08 -5.38
C ALA A 18 -11.65 -14.18 -4.57
N VAL A 19 -11.11 -13.03 -4.15
CA VAL A 19 -9.90 -12.97 -3.32
C VAL A 19 -10.15 -13.63 -1.96
N SER A 20 -11.28 -13.37 -1.30
CA SER A 20 -11.62 -13.98 -0.01
C SER A 20 -11.69 -15.50 -0.10
N LEU A 21 -12.27 -16.03 -1.18
CA LEU A 21 -12.33 -17.47 -1.44
C LEU A 21 -10.93 -18.07 -1.65
N ILE A 22 -10.11 -17.41 -2.47
CA ILE A 22 -8.72 -17.86 -2.72
C ILE A 22 -7.93 -17.88 -1.41
N ILE A 23 -7.98 -16.80 -0.63
CA ILE A 23 -7.28 -16.71 0.66
C ILE A 23 -7.74 -17.85 1.58
N TYR A 24 -9.06 -18.05 1.70
CA TYR A 24 -9.61 -19.07 2.57
C TYR A 24 -9.15 -20.48 2.17
N VAL A 25 -9.19 -20.79 0.87
CA VAL A 25 -8.74 -22.10 0.35
C VAL A 25 -7.23 -22.28 0.57
N VAL A 26 -6.42 -21.28 0.21
CA VAL A 26 -4.96 -21.34 0.37
C VAL A 26 -4.58 -21.53 1.83
N MET A 27 -5.19 -20.76 2.74
CA MET A 27 -4.92 -20.89 4.18
C MET A 27 -5.38 -22.23 4.75
N GLY A 28 -6.50 -22.79 4.24
CA GLY A 28 -7.01 -24.09 4.62
C GLY A 28 -6.17 -25.27 4.11
N LEU A 29 -5.33 -25.06 3.07
CA LEU A 29 -4.40 -26.05 2.53
C LEU A 29 -3.02 -26.02 3.20
N LEU A 30 -2.73 -24.99 4.01
CA LEU A 30 -1.46 -24.92 4.72
C LEU A 30 -1.33 -26.10 5.70
N PRO A 31 -0.18 -26.80 5.72
CA PRO A 31 0.02 -27.91 6.63
C PRO A 31 0.09 -27.42 8.07
N GLY A 32 -0.71 -28.03 8.93
CA GLY A 32 -0.78 -27.78 10.36
C GLY A 32 -2.23 -27.75 10.85
N ASP A 33 -2.48 -28.38 11.98
CA ASP A 33 -3.77 -28.30 12.66
C ASP A 33 -3.74 -27.14 13.66
N PRO A 34 -4.59 -26.09 13.48
CA PRO A 34 -4.64 -24.97 14.40
C PRO A 34 -4.89 -25.37 15.85
N ALA A 35 -5.73 -26.39 16.08
CA ALA A 35 -6.00 -26.89 17.42
C ALA A 35 -4.78 -27.57 18.04
N ALA A 36 -4.02 -28.31 17.25
CA ALA A 36 -2.77 -28.94 17.71
C ALA A 36 -1.70 -27.86 18.02
N ILE A 37 -1.63 -26.79 17.24
CA ILE A 37 -0.71 -25.66 17.48
C ILE A 37 -1.06 -24.94 18.80
N MET A 38 -2.34 -24.71 19.07
CA MET A 38 -2.80 -24.05 20.32
C MET A 38 -2.51 -24.91 21.56
N LEU A 39 -2.71 -26.21 21.48
CA LEU A 39 -2.50 -27.12 22.62
C LEU A 39 -1.01 -27.45 22.82
N GLY A 40 -0.17 -27.26 21.81
CA GLY A 40 1.25 -27.55 21.86
C GLY A 40 1.55 -29.02 22.15
N THR A 41 2.66 -29.29 22.84
CA THR A 41 3.12 -30.64 23.17
C THR A 41 2.27 -31.38 24.23
N SER A 42 1.34 -30.67 24.86
CA SER A 42 0.45 -31.22 25.91
C SER A 42 -0.89 -31.74 25.39
N ALA A 43 -1.07 -31.79 24.05
CA ALA A 43 -2.30 -32.21 23.41
C ALA A 43 -2.56 -33.73 23.64
N SER A 44 -3.57 -34.05 24.44
CA SER A 44 -4.14 -35.38 24.40
C SER A 44 -5.10 -35.53 23.20
N PRO A 45 -5.32 -36.77 22.68
CA PRO A 45 -6.24 -36.99 21.57
C PRO A 45 -7.65 -36.42 21.85
N ASP A 46 -8.12 -36.58 23.09
CA ASP A 46 -9.46 -36.13 23.49
C ASP A 46 -9.57 -34.60 23.56
N THR A 47 -8.56 -33.94 24.12
CA THR A 47 -8.52 -32.46 24.15
C THR A 47 -8.40 -31.83 22.75
N LEU A 48 -7.63 -32.50 21.89
CA LEU A 48 -7.47 -32.07 20.49
C LEU A 48 -8.82 -32.15 19.74
N ALA A 49 -9.51 -33.31 19.83
CA ALA A 49 -10.80 -33.53 19.20
C ALA A 49 -11.87 -32.55 19.72
N ALA A 50 -11.89 -32.30 21.05
CA ALA A 50 -12.79 -31.33 21.64
C ALA A 50 -12.55 -29.90 21.12
N LEU A 51 -11.29 -29.46 21.02
CA LEU A 51 -10.92 -28.14 20.52
C LEU A 51 -11.19 -28.02 19.01
N GLN A 52 -10.89 -29.04 18.22
CA GLN A 52 -11.23 -29.07 16.78
C GLN A 52 -12.73 -28.88 16.57
N LYS A 53 -13.57 -29.55 17.35
CA LYS A 53 -15.03 -29.42 17.30
C LYS A 53 -15.48 -28.01 17.74
N GLN A 54 -14.89 -27.47 18.82
CA GLN A 54 -15.18 -26.12 19.28
C GLN A 54 -14.82 -25.06 18.23
N MET A 55 -13.74 -25.26 17.50
CA MET A 55 -13.29 -24.38 16.39
C MET A 55 -14.03 -24.64 15.08
N GLY A 56 -14.93 -25.65 15.03
CA GLY A 56 -15.66 -26.03 13.84
C GLY A 56 -14.79 -26.62 12.73
N LEU A 57 -13.61 -27.12 13.07
CA LEU A 57 -12.65 -27.70 12.10
C LEU A 57 -13.12 -29.06 11.54
N ASP A 58 -14.09 -29.68 12.19
CA ASP A 58 -14.77 -30.89 11.79
C ASP A 58 -15.79 -30.67 10.64
N GLN A 59 -16.17 -29.41 10.39
CA GLN A 59 -17.13 -29.08 9.34
C GLN A 59 -16.50 -29.07 7.95
N PRO A 60 -17.27 -29.35 6.87
CA PRO A 60 -16.81 -29.24 5.49
C PRO A 60 -16.30 -27.83 5.17
N LEU A 61 -15.20 -27.72 4.42
CA LEU A 61 -14.59 -26.45 4.03
C LEU A 61 -15.57 -25.39 3.47
N PRO A 62 -16.55 -25.74 2.60
CA PRO A 62 -17.49 -24.74 2.09
C PRO A 62 -18.37 -24.12 3.18
N LEU A 63 -18.81 -24.93 4.15
CA LEU A 63 -19.66 -24.45 5.25
C LEU A 63 -18.87 -23.53 6.18
N ARG A 64 -17.63 -23.90 6.49
CA ARG A 64 -16.69 -23.06 7.26
C ARG A 64 -16.42 -21.73 6.58
N TYR A 65 -16.22 -21.72 5.26
CA TYR A 65 -16.06 -20.51 4.49
C TYR A 65 -17.28 -19.60 4.60
N LEU A 66 -18.49 -20.14 4.46
CA LEU A 66 -19.72 -19.33 4.56
C LEU A 66 -19.91 -18.75 5.96
N HIS A 67 -19.61 -19.51 7.03
CA HIS A 67 -19.65 -19.01 8.40
C HIS A 67 -18.64 -17.89 8.62
N TRP A 68 -17.40 -18.10 8.17
CA TRP A 68 -16.36 -17.07 8.25
C TRP A 68 -16.74 -15.82 7.46
N LEU A 69 -17.23 -15.97 6.23
CA LEU A 69 -17.65 -14.84 5.40
C LEU A 69 -18.82 -14.06 6.04
N ALA A 70 -19.79 -14.76 6.62
CA ALA A 70 -20.86 -14.12 7.39
C ALA A 70 -20.29 -13.33 8.57
N GLY A 71 -19.34 -13.89 9.31
CA GLY A 71 -18.62 -13.18 10.39
C GLY A 71 -17.96 -11.90 9.89
N VAL A 72 -17.25 -11.96 8.77
CA VAL A 72 -16.59 -10.78 8.15
C VAL A 72 -17.59 -9.66 7.88
N PHE A 73 -18.79 -9.96 7.37
CA PHE A 73 -19.85 -8.97 7.14
C PHE A 73 -20.40 -8.35 8.43
N HIS A 74 -20.29 -9.04 9.56
CA HIS A 74 -20.69 -8.53 10.87
C HIS A 74 -19.51 -7.89 11.65
N GLY A 75 -18.32 -7.81 11.04
CA GLY A 75 -17.11 -7.29 11.68
C GLY A 75 -16.42 -8.28 12.64
N ASP A 76 -16.88 -9.53 12.67
CA ASP A 76 -16.23 -10.60 13.39
C ASP A 76 -15.24 -11.33 12.48
N LEU A 77 -13.96 -11.07 12.73
CA LEU A 77 -12.85 -11.72 12.01
C LEU A 77 -12.32 -12.96 12.74
N GLY A 78 -12.99 -13.37 13.83
CA GLY A 78 -12.55 -14.45 14.71
C GLY A 78 -11.56 -14.01 15.78
N GLN A 79 -11.03 -14.97 16.51
CA GLN A 79 -10.04 -14.76 17.58
C GLN A 79 -8.66 -15.24 17.15
N SER A 80 -7.65 -14.47 17.51
CA SER A 80 -6.25 -14.85 17.34
C SER A 80 -5.92 -16.07 18.20
N TYR A 81 -5.31 -17.05 17.61
CA TYR A 81 -4.83 -18.23 18.33
C TYR A 81 -3.64 -17.92 19.23
N THR A 82 -2.81 -16.98 18.83
CA THR A 82 -1.60 -16.59 19.57
C THR A 82 -1.90 -15.63 20.70
N TYR A 83 -2.76 -14.63 20.45
CA TYR A 83 -3.01 -13.54 21.42
C TYR A 83 -4.28 -13.74 22.25
N GLY A 84 -5.19 -14.65 21.84
CA GLY A 84 -6.45 -14.89 22.53
C GLY A 84 -7.43 -13.72 22.53
N VAL A 85 -7.30 -12.78 21.58
CA VAL A 85 -8.11 -11.57 21.46
C VAL A 85 -8.78 -11.48 20.08
N PRO A 86 -9.86 -10.68 19.95
CA PRO A 86 -10.53 -10.46 18.66
C PRO A 86 -9.57 -9.85 17.63
N VAL A 87 -9.51 -10.49 16.44
CA VAL A 87 -8.60 -10.06 15.35
C VAL A 87 -8.96 -8.67 14.83
N ALA A 88 -10.24 -8.30 14.81
CA ALA A 88 -10.68 -6.96 14.39
C ALA A 88 -10.01 -5.85 15.21
N GLY A 89 -9.90 -6.02 16.52
CA GLY A 89 -9.20 -5.06 17.40
C GLY A 89 -7.71 -4.96 17.06
N LEU A 90 -7.03 -6.10 16.86
CA LEU A 90 -5.62 -6.13 16.44
C LEU A 90 -5.40 -5.37 15.13
N ILE A 91 -6.27 -5.59 14.14
CA ILE A 91 -6.15 -4.92 12.84
C ILE A 91 -6.34 -3.41 12.98
N LEU A 92 -7.36 -2.95 13.72
CA LEU A 92 -7.62 -1.52 13.90
C LEU A 92 -6.46 -0.79 14.59
N GLU A 93 -5.89 -1.38 15.64
CA GLU A 93 -4.71 -0.82 16.32
C GLU A 93 -3.51 -0.69 15.37
N ARG A 94 -3.25 -1.73 14.56
CA ARG A 94 -2.11 -1.76 13.64
C ARG A 94 -2.32 -0.84 12.44
N LEU A 95 -3.57 -0.68 11.99
CA LEU A 95 -3.95 0.24 10.93
C LEU A 95 -3.61 1.69 11.27
N ALA A 96 -3.73 2.08 12.55
CA ALA A 96 -3.36 3.41 13.04
C ALA A 96 -1.87 3.75 12.84
N VAL A 97 -1.03 2.78 12.51
CA VAL A 97 0.39 2.98 12.16
C VAL A 97 0.60 2.84 10.65
N THR A 98 0.13 1.74 10.06
CA THR A 98 0.36 1.44 8.64
C THR A 98 -0.25 2.48 7.71
N LEU A 99 -1.49 2.93 7.99
CA LEU A 99 -2.16 3.88 7.10
C LEU A 99 -1.48 5.26 7.07
N PRO A 100 -1.15 5.90 8.21
CA PRO A 100 -0.37 7.14 8.22
C PRO A 100 1.00 6.97 7.58
N LEU A 101 1.70 5.85 7.82
CA LEU A 101 2.99 5.56 7.20
C LEU A 101 2.87 5.52 5.65
N ALA A 102 1.88 4.79 5.13
CA ALA A 102 1.65 4.69 3.68
C ALA A 102 1.28 6.04 3.07
N LEU A 103 0.40 6.82 3.72
CA LEU A 103 0.02 8.15 3.27
C LEU A 103 1.22 9.11 3.25
N LEU A 104 2.03 9.13 4.30
CA LEU A 104 3.26 9.94 4.35
C LEU A 104 4.22 9.53 3.23
N ALA A 105 4.42 8.24 2.99
CA ALA A 105 5.29 7.75 1.94
C ALA A 105 4.78 8.16 0.54
N VAL A 106 3.47 8.08 0.27
CA VAL A 106 2.87 8.56 -0.98
C VAL A 106 3.07 10.06 -1.13
N CYS A 107 2.73 10.84 -0.11
CA CYS A 107 2.88 12.31 -0.15
C CYS A 107 4.33 12.72 -0.41
N LEU A 108 5.29 12.10 0.27
CA LEU A 108 6.71 12.35 0.06
C LEU A 108 7.17 11.94 -1.34
N SER A 109 6.75 10.77 -1.84
CA SER A 109 7.12 10.31 -3.17
C SER A 109 6.60 11.26 -4.26
N VAL A 110 5.36 11.74 -4.13
CA VAL A 110 4.74 12.70 -5.05
C VAL A 110 5.43 14.05 -4.96
N ALA A 111 5.70 14.54 -3.73
CA ALA A 111 6.39 15.81 -3.49
C ALA A 111 7.81 15.85 -4.06
N ILE A 112 8.49 14.72 -4.13
CA ILE A 112 9.82 14.60 -4.75
C ILE A 112 9.69 14.40 -6.27
N ALA A 113 8.85 13.45 -6.69
CA ALA A 113 8.84 12.96 -8.06
C ALA A 113 8.28 13.97 -9.06
N ILE A 114 7.21 14.69 -8.72
CA ILE A 114 6.59 15.64 -9.66
C ILE A 114 7.54 16.80 -9.95
N PRO A 115 8.09 17.55 -8.97
CA PRO A 115 9.02 18.62 -9.25
C PRO A 115 10.26 18.16 -10.00
N LEU A 116 10.83 17.01 -9.57
CA LEU A 116 12.04 16.47 -10.19
C LEU A 116 11.78 15.98 -11.62
N GLY A 117 10.67 15.31 -11.89
CA GLY A 117 10.27 14.84 -13.22
C GLY A 117 9.99 15.98 -14.19
N VAL A 118 9.28 17.04 -13.74
CA VAL A 118 9.01 18.24 -14.54
C VAL A 118 10.31 19.00 -14.83
N ALA A 119 11.19 19.17 -13.82
CA ALA A 119 12.48 19.82 -13.98
C ALA A 119 13.39 19.07 -14.95
N ALA A 120 13.42 17.75 -14.86
CA ALA A 120 14.16 16.87 -15.79
C ALA A 120 13.62 16.98 -17.22
N ALA A 121 12.30 16.96 -17.41
CA ALA A 121 11.67 17.12 -18.73
C ALA A 121 12.01 18.49 -19.36
N ARG A 122 12.03 19.55 -18.56
CA ARG A 122 12.42 20.90 -19.01
C ARG A 122 13.90 20.99 -19.40
N SER A 123 14.76 20.31 -18.64
CA SER A 123 16.22 20.29 -18.86
C SER A 123 16.65 19.10 -19.70
N ARG A 124 15.89 18.75 -20.73
CA ARG A 124 16.13 17.59 -21.59
C ARG A 124 17.59 17.54 -22.02
N ASN A 125 18.23 16.37 -21.81
CA ASN A 125 19.66 16.10 -22.04
C ASN A 125 20.63 16.97 -21.21
N GLY A 126 20.18 17.69 -20.19
CA GLY A 126 20.99 18.48 -19.28
C GLY A 126 21.38 17.73 -18.00
N ALA A 127 22.15 18.40 -17.14
CA ALA A 127 22.63 17.83 -15.88
C ALA A 127 21.48 17.41 -14.93
N LEU A 128 20.38 18.19 -14.87
CA LEU A 128 19.20 17.84 -14.07
C LEU A 128 18.50 16.58 -14.60
N ASP A 129 18.44 16.44 -15.91
CA ASP A 129 17.86 15.24 -16.55
C ASP A 129 18.71 14.00 -16.23
N PHE A 130 20.02 14.12 -16.32
CA PHE A 130 20.92 13.05 -15.94
C PHE A 130 20.82 12.68 -14.46
N ALA A 131 20.78 13.68 -13.56
CA ALA A 131 20.65 13.46 -12.11
C ALA A 131 19.30 12.81 -11.75
N ALA A 132 18.18 13.24 -12.36
CA ALA A 132 16.86 12.62 -12.19
C ALA A 132 16.84 11.19 -12.73
N GLY A 133 17.50 10.93 -13.85
CA GLY A 133 17.69 9.58 -14.39
C GLY A 133 18.46 8.69 -13.43
N LEU A 134 19.60 9.16 -12.91
CA LEU A 134 20.39 8.44 -11.92
C LEU A 134 19.58 8.15 -10.65
N PHE A 135 18.90 9.17 -10.10
CA PHE A 135 17.98 9.01 -8.95
C PHE A 135 16.93 7.93 -9.22
N SER A 136 16.32 7.94 -10.41
CA SER A 136 15.32 6.94 -10.77
C SER A 136 15.90 5.53 -10.83
N HIS A 137 17.09 5.37 -11.44
CA HIS A 137 17.74 4.06 -11.52
C HIS A 137 18.15 3.53 -10.14
N VAL A 138 18.74 4.37 -9.29
CA VAL A 138 19.13 4.01 -7.93
C VAL A 138 17.90 3.67 -7.10
N GLY A 139 16.84 4.49 -7.16
CA GLY A 139 15.61 4.26 -6.42
C GLY A 139 14.91 2.95 -6.78
N ILE A 140 15.00 2.50 -8.04
CA ILE A 140 14.45 1.23 -8.49
C ILE A 140 15.33 0.05 -8.10
N ALA A 141 16.66 0.22 -8.18
CA ALA A 141 17.62 -0.85 -7.93
C ALA A 141 17.79 -1.18 -6.44
N VAL A 142 17.62 -0.19 -5.56
CA VAL A 142 17.88 -0.32 -4.13
C VAL A 142 16.62 -0.68 -3.38
N PRO A 143 16.60 -1.82 -2.63
CA PRO A 143 15.43 -2.20 -1.84
C PRO A 143 15.12 -1.18 -0.74
N GLY A 144 13.84 -0.79 -0.57
CA GLY A 144 13.43 0.22 0.41
C GLY A 144 13.81 -0.12 1.85
N PHE A 145 13.76 -1.39 2.27
CA PHE A 145 14.19 -1.81 3.60
C PHE A 145 15.68 -1.57 3.83
N TRP A 146 16.54 -1.75 2.81
CA TRP A 146 17.97 -1.48 2.87
C TRP A 146 18.23 0.02 3.00
N VAL A 147 17.49 0.86 2.27
CA VAL A 147 17.49 2.32 2.49
C VAL A 147 17.15 2.65 3.93
N GLY A 148 16.11 1.98 4.48
CA GLY A 148 15.71 2.12 5.89
C GLY A 148 16.84 1.84 6.87
N LEU A 149 17.62 0.76 6.66
CA LEU A 149 18.78 0.44 7.49
C LEU A 149 19.86 1.53 7.41
N LEU A 150 20.15 2.05 6.22
CA LEU A 150 21.11 3.16 6.06
C LEU A 150 20.62 4.43 6.75
N LEU A 151 19.34 4.76 6.65
CA LEU A 151 18.75 5.90 7.35
C LEU A 151 18.86 5.77 8.86
N ILE A 152 18.64 4.58 9.43
CA ILE A 152 18.86 4.31 10.86
C ILE A 152 20.32 4.55 11.24
N ILE A 153 21.27 4.00 10.49
CA ILE A 153 22.71 4.16 10.78
C ILE A 153 23.08 5.64 10.76
N VAL A 154 22.68 6.39 9.74
CA VAL A 154 23.05 7.79 9.58
C VAL A 154 22.32 8.68 10.58
N PHE A 155 20.98 8.68 10.56
CA PHE A 155 20.17 9.68 11.28
C PHE A 155 19.88 9.32 12.73
N SER A 156 19.88 8.03 13.07
CA SER A 156 19.65 7.61 14.43
C SER A 156 20.95 7.31 15.18
N THR A 157 21.79 6.41 14.64
CA THR A 157 22.97 5.93 15.36
C THR A 157 24.11 6.95 15.33
N THR A 158 24.37 7.59 14.16
CA THR A 158 25.51 8.49 14.03
C THR A 158 25.18 9.92 14.45
N LEU A 159 24.05 10.47 13.96
CA LEU A 159 23.66 11.86 14.21
C LEU A 159 22.77 12.03 15.45
N GLY A 160 22.07 10.97 15.89
CA GLY A 160 21.17 11.05 17.04
C GLY A 160 19.94 11.95 16.84
N TRP A 161 19.56 12.26 15.58
CA TRP A 161 18.48 13.19 15.28
C TRP A 161 17.09 12.55 15.34
N MET A 162 16.99 11.26 15.02
CA MET A 162 15.74 10.55 14.85
C MET A 162 15.77 9.22 15.60
N PRO A 163 14.62 8.68 16.05
CA PRO A 163 14.57 7.36 16.67
C PRO A 163 14.92 6.25 15.66
N ALA A 164 15.63 5.22 16.13
CA ALA A 164 15.97 4.05 15.30
C ALA A 164 14.74 3.21 14.93
N GLY A 165 13.70 3.27 15.75
CA GLY A 165 12.47 2.50 15.55
C GLY A 165 11.57 2.54 16.80
N GLY A 166 10.50 1.75 16.75
CA GLY A 166 9.44 1.80 17.74
C GLY A 166 8.43 2.91 17.45
N PHE A 167 7.28 2.82 18.10
CA PHE A 167 6.22 3.80 17.94
C PHE A 167 5.63 4.16 19.31
N PRO A 168 5.76 5.42 19.75
CA PRO A 168 5.31 5.85 21.09
C PRO A 168 3.79 6.00 21.23
N GLY A 169 3.05 5.79 20.15
CA GLY A 169 1.61 6.09 20.08
C GLY A 169 1.34 7.51 19.56
N TRP A 170 0.06 7.77 19.30
CA TRP A 170 -0.42 9.10 18.87
C TRP A 170 -0.73 10.01 20.06
N THR A 171 -1.01 9.42 21.22
CA THR A 171 -1.30 10.10 22.46
C THR A 171 -0.27 9.73 23.54
N PRO A 172 0.16 10.63 24.42
CA PRO A 172 -0.25 12.03 24.53
C PRO A 172 0.52 12.97 23.56
N ASN A 173 1.50 12.47 22.81
CA ASN A 173 2.38 13.32 22.00
C ASN A 173 2.32 12.95 20.52
N PHE A 174 1.46 13.65 19.77
CA PHE A 174 1.30 13.46 18.32
C PHE A 174 2.61 13.68 17.53
N SER A 175 3.42 14.66 17.93
CA SER A 175 4.68 14.96 17.22
C SER A 175 5.70 13.83 17.35
N ALA A 176 5.75 13.15 18.49
CA ALA A 176 6.62 11.99 18.69
C ALA A 176 6.19 10.81 17.79
N GLY A 177 4.89 10.56 17.67
CA GLY A 177 4.36 9.56 16.74
C GLY A 177 4.71 9.88 15.28
N LEU A 178 4.56 11.15 14.88
CA LEU A 178 4.92 11.59 13.54
C LEU A 178 6.42 11.45 13.27
N THR A 179 7.26 11.86 14.22
CA THR A 179 8.74 11.75 14.12
C THR A 179 9.17 10.29 13.95
N ALA A 180 8.53 9.35 14.67
CA ALA A 180 8.83 7.92 14.53
C ALA A 180 8.53 7.37 13.13
N LEU A 181 7.62 7.99 12.38
CA LEU A 181 7.25 7.57 11.03
C LEU A 181 8.09 8.25 9.92
N ILE A 182 8.90 9.29 10.20
CA ILE A 182 9.63 10.03 9.17
C ILE A 182 10.62 9.13 8.43
N LEU A 183 11.56 8.49 9.14
CA LEU A 183 12.57 7.64 8.50
C LEU A 183 11.95 6.46 7.74
N PRO A 184 10.98 5.71 8.31
CA PRO A 184 10.25 4.67 7.59
C PRO A 184 9.55 5.19 6.33
N ALA A 185 8.88 6.36 6.42
CA ALA A 185 8.20 6.97 5.29
C ALA A 185 9.18 7.40 4.17
N VAL A 186 10.32 7.98 4.53
CA VAL A 186 11.38 8.33 3.57
C VAL A 186 11.93 7.08 2.90
N ALA A 187 12.18 5.99 3.65
CA ALA A 187 12.67 4.73 3.10
C ALA A 187 11.72 4.17 2.04
N LEU A 188 10.42 4.17 2.31
CA LEU A 188 9.38 3.74 1.36
C LEU A 188 9.26 4.72 0.18
N ALA A 189 9.30 6.03 0.45
CA ALA A 189 9.08 7.06 -0.54
C ALA A 189 10.18 7.13 -1.60
N LEU A 190 11.44 6.94 -1.23
CA LEU A 190 12.58 7.09 -2.16
C LEU A 190 12.51 6.11 -3.34
N SER A 191 12.21 4.84 -3.07
CA SER A 191 12.06 3.83 -4.12
C SER A 191 10.90 4.18 -5.05
N GLN A 192 9.77 4.62 -4.50
CA GLN A 192 8.58 4.99 -5.27
C GLN A 192 8.77 6.30 -6.04
N ALA A 193 9.45 7.27 -5.44
CA ALA A 193 9.78 8.54 -6.08
C ALA A 193 10.66 8.34 -7.33
N GLY A 194 11.59 7.38 -7.29
CA GLY A 194 12.41 7.03 -8.45
C GLY A 194 11.59 6.61 -9.67
N VAL A 195 10.64 5.69 -9.47
CA VAL A 195 9.73 5.23 -10.52
C VAL A 195 8.84 6.37 -11.01
N LEU A 196 8.22 7.10 -10.08
CA LEU A 196 7.26 8.16 -10.40
C LEU A 196 7.94 9.35 -11.11
N THR A 197 9.19 9.68 -10.76
CA THR A 197 9.99 10.71 -11.45
C THR A 197 10.15 10.37 -12.92
N ARG A 198 10.49 9.13 -13.24
CA ARG A 198 10.66 8.68 -14.63
C ARG A 198 9.34 8.75 -15.41
N VAL A 199 8.24 8.30 -14.80
CA VAL A 199 6.91 8.36 -15.41
C VAL A 199 6.48 9.82 -15.65
N CYS A 200 6.64 10.67 -14.64
CA CYS A 200 6.32 12.09 -14.73
C CYS A 200 7.14 12.80 -15.84
N ARG A 201 8.46 12.54 -15.89
CA ARG A 201 9.32 13.07 -16.93
C ARG A 201 8.85 12.65 -18.32
N SER A 202 8.61 11.37 -18.53
CA SER A 202 8.18 10.84 -19.84
C SER A 202 6.84 11.43 -20.26
N ALA A 203 5.87 11.47 -19.36
CA ALA A 203 4.55 12.03 -19.63
C ALA A 203 4.61 13.54 -19.99
N VAL A 204 5.43 14.31 -19.27
CA VAL A 204 5.61 15.74 -19.57
C VAL A 204 6.27 15.94 -20.94
N LEU A 205 7.30 15.15 -21.27
CA LEU A 205 7.96 15.23 -22.58
C LEU A 205 7.02 14.86 -23.73
N GLU A 206 6.17 13.86 -23.56
CA GLU A 206 5.18 13.44 -24.54
C GLU A 206 4.19 14.56 -24.80
N VAL A 207 3.56 15.11 -23.75
CA VAL A 207 2.56 16.17 -23.85
C VAL A 207 3.17 17.48 -24.40
N MET A 208 4.42 17.79 -24.10
CA MET A 208 5.11 18.97 -24.66
C MET A 208 5.26 18.92 -26.19
N ASN A 209 5.18 17.74 -26.80
CA ASN A 209 5.25 17.56 -28.25
C ASN A 209 3.86 17.58 -28.92
N GLU A 210 2.77 17.62 -28.17
CA GLU A 210 1.39 17.66 -28.69
C GLU A 210 1.06 18.98 -29.41
N ASP A 211 0.19 18.90 -30.43
CA ASP A 211 -0.16 20.03 -31.29
C ASP A 211 -0.84 21.19 -30.53
N PHE A 212 -1.61 20.90 -29.48
CA PHE A 212 -2.22 21.97 -28.68
C PHE A 212 -1.19 22.78 -27.89
N VAL A 213 -0.07 22.18 -27.47
CA VAL A 213 1.04 22.89 -26.82
C VAL A 213 1.81 23.71 -27.85
N ARG A 214 2.04 23.16 -29.05
CA ARG A 214 2.65 23.90 -30.17
C ARG A 214 1.81 25.10 -30.56
N THR A 215 0.48 24.92 -30.65
CA THR A 215 -0.46 26.01 -30.95
C THR A 215 -0.42 27.09 -29.86
N ALA A 216 -0.37 26.72 -28.59
CA ALA A 216 -0.26 27.65 -27.48
C ALA A 216 1.03 28.53 -27.59
N ARG A 217 2.16 27.88 -27.92
CA ARG A 217 3.44 28.60 -28.17
C ARG A 217 3.39 29.50 -29.39
N ALA A 218 2.77 29.03 -30.49
CA ALA A 218 2.58 29.85 -31.70
C ALA A 218 1.72 31.10 -31.44
N LYS A 219 0.81 31.06 -30.47
CA LYS A 219 0.03 32.19 -29.97
C LYS A 219 0.80 33.12 -29.02
N GLY A 220 2.12 32.94 -28.85
CA GLY A 220 2.98 33.83 -28.06
C GLY A 220 3.16 33.46 -26.60
N LEU A 221 2.66 32.29 -26.14
CA LEU A 221 2.92 31.82 -24.78
C LEU A 221 4.39 31.42 -24.61
N SER A 222 5.02 31.88 -23.52
CA SER A 222 6.36 31.45 -23.17
C SER A 222 6.39 29.95 -22.86
N GLU A 223 7.54 29.31 -23.08
CA GLU A 223 7.70 27.87 -22.83
C GLU A 223 7.34 27.48 -21.38
N ARG A 224 7.69 28.31 -20.41
CA ARG A 224 7.35 28.10 -19.00
C ARG A 224 5.84 28.10 -18.75
N VAL A 225 5.12 29.02 -19.37
CA VAL A 225 3.64 29.13 -19.25
C VAL A 225 2.98 27.96 -19.97
N ALA A 226 3.46 27.59 -21.17
CA ALA A 226 2.98 26.42 -21.91
C ALA A 226 3.18 25.13 -21.10
N LEU A 227 4.35 24.94 -20.45
CA LEU A 227 4.64 23.81 -19.58
C LEU A 227 3.64 23.72 -18.42
N TRP A 228 3.56 24.74 -17.57
CA TRP A 228 2.79 24.65 -16.34
C TRP A 228 1.27 24.73 -16.54
N ARG A 229 0.80 25.48 -17.53
CA ARG A 229 -0.64 25.69 -17.77
C ARG A 229 -1.25 24.65 -18.71
N HIS A 230 -0.46 24.09 -19.64
CA HIS A 230 -0.97 23.18 -20.66
C HIS A 230 -0.38 21.76 -20.57
N ALA A 231 0.94 21.63 -20.39
CA ALA A 231 1.55 20.32 -20.42
C ALA A 231 1.40 19.55 -19.10
N VAL A 232 1.79 20.13 -17.97
CA VAL A 232 1.78 19.46 -16.65
C VAL A 232 0.38 18.94 -16.28
N PRO A 233 -0.72 19.71 -16.37
CA PRO A 233 -2.04 19.18 -16.01
C PRO A 233 -2.44 17.95 -16.83
N ASN A 234 -2.13 17.94 -18.13
CA ASN A 234 -2.44 16.81 -19.01
C ASN A 234 -1.50 15.62 -18.79
N ALA A 235 -0.24 15.87 -18.42
CA ALA A 235 0.73 14.84 -18.06
C ALA A 235 0.42 14.17 -16.72
N MET A 236 -0.45 14.75 -15.87
CA MET A 236 -0.82 14.15 -14.59
C MET A 236 -1.71 12.91 -14.73
N ILE A 237 -2.37 12.69 -15.86
CA ILE A 237 -3.23 11.51 -16.06
C ILE A 237 -2.45 10.20 -15.83
N PRO A 238 -1.36 9.90 -16.58
CA PRO A 238 -0.56 8.70 -16.33
C PRO A 238 0.16 8.72 -14.97
N VAL A 239 0.47 9.89 -14.42
CA VAL A 239 1.09 10.02 -13.09
C VAL A 239 0.13 9.56 -11.99
N VAL A 240 -1.13 9.99 -12.01
CA VAL A 240 -2.17 9.56 -11.04
C VAL A 240 -2.40 8.05 -11.13
N THR A 241 -2.41 7.48 -12.35
CA THR A 241 -2.44 6.02 -12.52
C THR A 241 -1.33 5.34 -11.74
N MET A 242 -0.12 5.87 -11.96
CA MET A 242 1.08 5.28 -11.37
C MET A 242 1.06 5.39 -9.84
N ILE A 243 0.56 6.49 -9.28
CA ILE A 243 0.38 6.66 -7.83
C ILE A 243 -0.53 5.55 -7.27
N GLY A 244 -1.64 5.26 -7.95
CA GLY A 244 -2.55 4.18 -7.54
C GLY A 244 -1.90 2.80 -7.56
N LEU A 245 -1.16 2.48 -8.62
CA LEU A 245 -0.42 1.22 -8.71
C LEU A 245 0.68 1.13 -7.63
N GLN A 246 1.37 2.23 -7.36
CA GLN A 246 2.41 2.30 -6.33
C GLN A 246 1.88 2.05 -4.93
N PHE A 247 0.63 2.38 -4.64
CA PHE A 247 0.03 2.09 -3.34
C PHE A 247 0.08 0.59 -3.00
N THR A 248 -0.14 -0.28 -4.00
CA THR A 248 0.00 -1.73 -3.83
C THR A 248 1.42 -2.13 -3.44
N PHE A 249 2.43 -1.55 -4.11
CA PHE A 249 3.84 -1.82 -3.79
C PHE A 249 4.25 -1.24 -2.43
N LEU A 250 3.66 -0.11 -2.02
CA LEU A 250 3.88 0.47 -0.71
C LEU A 250 3.38 -0.43 0.42
N ILE A 251 2.20 -1.02 0.27
CA ILE A 251 1.66 -1.98 1.25
C ILE A 251 2.61 -3.18 1.39
N ALA A 252 3.05 -3.75 0.26
CA ALA A 252 4.00 -4.86 0.28
C ALA A 252 5.35 -4.46 0.91
N GLY A 253 5.86 -3.28 0.57
CA GLY A 253 7.09 -2.72 1.14
C GLY A 253 6.98 -2.38 2.62
N ALA A 254 5.81 -1.96 3.07
CA ALA A 254 5.54 -1.64 4.47
C ALA A 254 5.80 -2.84 5.39
N VAL A 255 5.51 -4.07 4.93
CA VAL A 255 5.79 -5.28 5.72
C VAL A 255 7.26 -5.34 6.16
N LEU A 256 8.19 -5.13 5.22
CA LEU A 256 9.62 -5.17 5.51
C LEU A 256 10.08 -3.95 6.31
N VAL A 257 9.61 -2.76 5.96
CA VAL A 257 10.01 -1.51 6.63
C VAL A 257 9.48 -1.46 8.06
N GLU A 258 8.24 -1.89 8.31
CA GLU A 258 7.70 -1.97 9.66
C GLU A 258 8.50 -2.94 10.57
N ASN A 259 9.00 -4.06 9.99
CA ASN A 259 9.86 -4.96 10.73
C ASN A 259 11.24 -4.35 11.02
N VAL A 260 11.86 -3.70 10.05
CA VAL A 260 13.17 -3.03 10.21
C VAL A 260 13.12 -1.94 11.28
N PHE A 261 12.07 -1.11 11.26
CA PHE A 261 11.88 -0.02 12.22
C PHE A 261 11.12 -0.43 13.49
N ASN A 262 10.82 -1.72 13.66
CA ASN A 262 10.09 -2.24 14.81
C ASN A 262 8.75 -1.52 15.08
N LEU A 263 8.05 -1.13 14.00
CA LEU A 263 6.76 -0.45 14.10
C LEU A 263 5.63 -1.45 14.34
N PRO A 264 4.65 -1.15 15.23
CA PRO A 264 3.51 -2.00 15.46
C PRO A 264 2.44 -1.81 14.37
N GLY A 265 2.76 -2.16 13.11
CA GLY A 265 1.86 -2.04 11.98
C GLY A 265 1.27 -3.37 11.52
N LEU A 266 0.41 -3.31 10.49
CA LEU A 266 -0.26 -4.48 9.89
C LEU A 266 0.73 -5.42 9.19
N GLY A 267 1.76 -4.89 8.54
CA GLY A 267 2.78 -5.69 7.88
C GLY A 267 3.57 -6.53 8.88
N ARG A 268 3.92 -5.93 10.02
CA ARG A 268 4.55 -6.66 11.11
C ARG A 268 3.62 -7.68 11.74
N LEU A 269 2.34 -7.36 11.91
CA LEU A 269 1.33 -8.32 12.37
C LEU A 269 1.22 -9.53 11.42
N ALA A 270 1.21 -9.28 10.10
CA ALA A 270 1.22 -10.36 9.10
C ALA A 270 2.45 -11.26 9.22
N TYR A 271 3.63 -10.66 9.37
CA TYR A 271 4.88 -11.41 9.55
C TYR A 271 4.88 -12.23 10.83
N GLN A 272 4.41 -11.67 11.95
CA GLN A 272 4.28 -12.37 13.23
C GLN A 272 3.26 -13.52 13.13
N ALA A 273 2.10 -13.28 12.52
CA ALA A 273 1.08 -14.32 12.31
C ALA A 273 1.60 -15.50 11.46
N LEU A 274 2.41 -15.18 10.43
CA LEU A 274 3.05 -16.21 9.61
C LEU A 274 4.03 -17.07 10.44
N THR A 275 4.91 -16.44 11.22
CA THR A 275 5.92 -17.14 12.01
C THR A 275 5.31 -17.94 13.16
N GLN A 276 4.23 -17.44 13.75
CA GLN A 276 3.48 -18.08 14.85
C GLN A 276 2.38 -19.02 14.33
N ARG A 277 2.19 -19.14 13.01
CA ARG A 277 1.14 -19.93 12.37
C ARG A 277 -0.28 -19.58 12.84
N ASP A 278 -0.52 -18.32 13.16
CA ASP A 278 -1.85 -17.81 13.48
C ASP A 278 -2.65 -17.58 12.18
N ILE A 279 -3.32 -18.65 11.74
CA ILE A 279 -4.02 -18.68 10.46
C ILE A 279 -5.14 -17.64 10.42
N VAL A 280 -5.87 -17.42 11.53
CA VAL A 280 -7.00 -16.50 11.58
C VAL A 280 -6.52 -15.06 11.40
N VAL A 281 -5.47 -14.66 12.10
CA VAL A 281 -4.85 -13.34 11.95
C VAL A 281 -4.29 -13.18 10.54
N MET A 282 -3.54 -14.16 10.04
CA MET A 282 -2.92 -14.10 8.72
C MET A 282 -3.97 -13.95 7.61
N GLN A 283 -5.02 -14.78 7.63
CA GLN A 283 -6.13 -14.73 6.68
C GLN A 283 -6.83 -13.37 6.69
N SER A 284 -7.11 -12.84 7.89
CA SER A 284 -7.79 -11.56 8.06
C SER A 284 -6.92 -10.38 7.59
N VAL A 285 -5.61 -10.37 7.90
CA VAL A 285 -4.69 -9.32 7.46
C VAL A 285 -4.50 -9.35 5.95
N VAL A 286 -4.37 -10.53 5.33
CA VAL A 286 -4.24 -10.66 3.86
C VAL A 286 -5.53 -10.20 3.17
N LEU A 287 -6.70 -10.56 3.71
CA LEU A 287 -7.98 -10.06 3.20
C LEU A 287 -8.06 -8.53 3.30
N PHE A 288 -7.63 -7.97 4.43
CA PHE A 288 -7.64 -6.53 4.67
C PHE A 288 -6.69 -5.79 3.71
N PHE A 289 -5.47 -6.29 3.50
CA PHE A 289 -4.55 -5.72 2.50
C PHE A 289 -5.13 -5.78 1.09
N SER A 290 -5.73 -6.91 0.72
CA SER A 290 -6.39 -7.05 -0.57
C SER A 290 -7.54 -6.06 -0.73
N ALA A 291 -8.36 -5.88 0.31
CA ALA A 291 -9.44 -4.90 0.32
C ALA A 291 -8.91 -3.47 0.17
N LEU A 292 -7.84 -3.10 0.89
CA LEU A 292 -7.20 -1.78 0.76
C LEU A 292 -6.71 -1.52 -0.69
N VAL A 293 -6.06 -2.50 -1.31
CA VAL A 293 -5.59 -2.39 -2.70
C VAL A 293 -6.76 -2.21 -3.66
N ILE A 294 -7.82 -3.01 -3.51
CA ILE A 294 -9.00 -2.95 -4.39
C ILE A 294 -9.75 -1.62 -4.21
N VAL A 295 -9.92 -1.15 -2.97
CA VAL A 295 -10.51 0.15 -2.66
C VAL A 295 -9.67 1.29 -3.24
N MET A 296 -8.34 1.21 -3.12
CA MET A 296 -7.45 2.24 -3.67
C MET A 296 -7.53 2.29 -5.21
N ASN A 297 -7.56 1.14 -5.87
CA ASN A 297 -7.77 1.09 -7.31
C ASN A 297 -9.13 1.70 -7.71
N PHE A 298 -10.19 1.44 -6.93
CA PHE A 298 -11.48 2.08 -7.13
C PHE A 298 -11.44 3.60 -6.95
N VAL A 299 -10.70 4.10 -5.95
CA VAL A 299 -10.49 5.55 -5.73
C VAL A 299 -9.76 6.17 -6.92
N VAL A 300 -8.73 5.50 -7.44
CA VAL A 300 -8.01 5.95 -8.64
C VAL A 300 -8.93 5.97 -9.86
N ASP A 301 -9.76 4.96 -10.03
CA ASP A 301 -10.75 4.90 -11.10
C ASP A 301 -11.76 6.05 -11.02
N ILE A 302 -12.18 6.43 -9.81
CA ILE A 302 -13.01 7.62 -9.60
C ILE A 302 -12.24 8.90 -9.92
N ALA A 303 -10.97 9.01 -9.49
CA ALA A 303 -10.14 10.15 -9.79
C ALA A 303 -10.00 10.39 -11.31
N TYR A 304 -9.91 9.32 -12.10
CA TYR A 304 -9.94 9.42 -13.57
C TYR A 304 -11.19 10.09 -14.13
N LEU A 305 -12.36 9.76 -13.58
CA LEU A 305 -13.62 10.39 -14.03
C LEU A 305 -13.64 11.90 -13.81
N PHE A 306 -12.85 12.39 -12.84
CA PHE A 306 -12.72 13.83 -12.59
C PHE A 306 -11.61 14.48 -13.45
N ILE A 307 -10.51 13.78 -13.69
CA ILE A 307 -9.32 14.32 -14.38
C ILE A 307 -9.49 14.23 -15.90
N ASP A 308 -10.11 13.16 -16.45
CA ASP A 308 -10.30 12.99 -17.88
C ASP A 308 -11.77 13.18 -18.30
N PRO A 309 -12.12 14.35 -18.88
CA PRO A 309 -13.47 14.63 -19.36
C PRO A 309 -13.91 13.71 -20.52
N ARG A 310 -12.95 13.09 -21.25
CA ARG A 310 -13.25 12.22 -22.41
C ARG A 310 -13.93 10.93 -21.96
N LEU A 311 -13.59 10.43 -20.78
CA LEU A 311 -14.23 9.25 -20.18
C LEU A 311 -15.70 9.52 -19.79
N ARG A 312 -16.06 10.79 -19.59
CA ARG A 312 -17.47 11.18 -19.34
C ARG A 312 -18.31 11.13 -20.61
N ALA A 313 -17.72 11.38 -21.78
CA ALA A 313 -18.42 11.45 -23.07
C ALA A 313 -18.61 10.06 -23.72
N GLY A 314 -17.73 9.10 -23.46
CA GLY A 314 -17.83 7.72 -23.98
C GLY A 314 -18.85 6.83 -23.28
N ALA A 315 -19.59 7.36 -22.31
CA ALA A 315 -20.67 6.68 -21.59
C ALA A 315 -22.08 6.97 -22.14
N ARG A 316 -22.17 7.44 -23.39
CA ARG A 316 -23.43 7.58 -24.13
C ARG A 316 -23.64 6.42 -25.09
#